data_6780ac2ef1af4c0c49ba44fe9a7bf37b
#
_entry.id   6780ac2ef1af4c0c49ba44fe9a7bf37b
#
_cell.length_a   1.000
_cell.length_b   1.000
_cell.length_c   1.000
_cell.angle_alpha   90.00
_cell.angle_beta   90.00
_cell.angle_gamma   90.00
#
_symmetry.space_group_name_H-M   'P 1'
#
loop_
_entity.id
_entity.type
_entity.pdbx_description
1 polymer ?
#
loop_
_entity_poly.entity_id
_entity_poly.type
_entity_poly.pdbx_seq_one_letter_code
_entity_poly.pdbx_strand_id
1 'polypeptide(L)'
;MMDGRGAFGKDGFMRLSVLKWLLLTGVTMSSAWAQPRGQDEGMTIMASRTAGNCVTCHDIPAWRDQADTSRRLTLQGTFGPSLQGVGQRYSREQLRQWVVDARVMRPQTLMPPYGTVQGLNAPARQQPLLSAAQIDAVVEALTRFTTVDGQGTTASAVSATSATSSVEQLQLAQDMNPVVLWVERGRQTWTRDCSSCHDVTDVVAAVPHYPKLDAQHNLVNLEDRIQRCRRRTETGSTFSVEDTITLGLSAFLHESARDRPIQVAAPREAAAATRWQQHLDAGEQLYSTRMGHMNLSCRQCHDDKVGSAMRAQRINSAHPVGFPVYRISWQGMGSMDRRIRACFSGVQAQVPAPQDVRLRQLELFMKYRAQGQRLQGPLLKP
;
A
#
# COMPACT_ATOMS: atom_id res chain seq x y z
N MET A 1 4.79 39.68 55.86
CA MET A 1 3.81 39.89 56.95
C MET A 1 3.03 38.62 57.14
N MET A 2 3.32 37.99 58.25
CA MET A 2 2.52 37.21 59.19
C MET A 2 1.86 35.96 58.63
N ASP A 3 2.28 34.74 58.96
CA ASP A 3 2.55 34.05 60.26
C ASP A 3 1.26 33.46 60.86
N GLY A 4 1.35 32.19 61.30
CA GLY A 4 0.40 31.47 62.15
C GLY A 4 0.23 30.00 61.77
N ARG A 5 1.01 29.06 62.11
CA ARG A 5 1.37 28.20 63.25
C ARG A 5 0.19 27.72 64.10
N GLY A 6 0.20 26.43 64.36
CA GLY A 6 -0.40 25.71 65.50
C GLY A 6 -0.90 24.34 65.11
N ALA A 7 -0.34 23.25 65.37
CA ALA A 7 0.31 22.52 66.46
C ALA A 7 -0.67 21.83 67.44
N PHE A 8 -0.42 20.51 67.65
CA PHE A 8 -0.57 19.64 68.82
C PHE A 8 -1.87 18.87 69.10
N GLY A 9 -1.64 17.62 69.38
CA GLY A 9 -2.17 16.77 70.45
C GLY A 9 -2.39 15.31 70.01
N LYS A 10 -1.61 14.46 70.29
CA LYS A 10 -1.13 13.46 71.24
C LYS A 10 -2.24 12.61 71.91
N ASP A 11 -1.95 11.31 71.80
CA ASP A 11 -2.11 10.20 72.77
C ASP A 11 -3.45 9.49 72.98
N GLY A 12 -3.35 8.18 72.91
CA GLY A 12 -4.37 7.25 73.40
C GLY A 12 -4.07 5.76 73.18
N PHE A 13 -3.30 5.22 74.04
CA PHE A 13 -2.86 3.83 74.19
C PHE A 13 -4.03 2.83 74.50
N MET A 14 -3.79 1.54 74.06
CA MET A 14 -4.13 0.29 74.77
C MET A 14 -5.47 -0.44 74.36
N ARG A 15 -5.45 -1.64 73.92
CA ARG A 15 -5.12 -2.92 74.54
C ARG A 15 -5.39 -4.10 73.56
N LEU A 16 -4.55 -5.12 73.73
CA LEU A 16 -4.62 -6.46 73.18
C LEU A 16 -5.97 -7.15 73.47
N SER A 17 -6.43 -7.95 72.50
CA SER A 17 -7.10 -9.22 72.79
C SER A 17 -6.76 -10.25 71.74
N VAL A 18 -6.08 -11.28 72.17
CA VAL A 18 -5.70 -12.49 71.48
C VAL A 18 -6.94 -13.36 71.35
N LEU A 19 -7.32 -13.81 70.18
CA LEU A 19 -8.13 -15.02 70.09
C LEU A 19 -7.74 -15.83 68.82
N LYS A 20 -7.42 -17.04 69.13
CA LYS A 20 -6.92 -18.21 68.44
C LYS A 20 -7.59 -18.60 67.12
N TRP A 21 -6.73 -18.99 66.14
CA TRP A 21 -6.75 -20.20 65.33
C TRP A 21 -8.08 -20.69 64.73
N LEU A 22 -8.08 -20.65 63.38
CA LEU A 22 -8.53 -21.82 62.59
C LEU A 22 -7.82 -21.78 61.21
N LEU A 23 -6.83 -22.68 61.06
CA LEU A 23 -6.22 -23.05 59.77
C LEU A 23 -7.29 -23.77 58.95
N LEU A 24 -7.83 -23.10 57.94
CA LEU A 24 -8.47 -23.74 56.81
C LEU A 24 -7.49 -23.60 55.62
N THR A 25 -6.78 -24.68 55.35
CA THR A 25 -6.04 -24.90 54.13
C THR A 25 -7.00 -24.98 52.97
N GLY A 26 -7.39 -23.84 52.43
CA GLY A 26 -8.06 -23.73 51.14
C GLY A 26 -7.03 -23.96 50.05
N VAL A 27 -6.91 -25.20 49.57
CA VAL A 27 -6.26 -25.49 48.30
C VAL A 27 -7.16 -24.88 47.23
N THR A 28 -6.85 -23.62 46.85
CA THR A 28 -7.35 -23.05 45.62
C THR A 28 -6.65 -23.76 44.47
N MET A 29 -7.28 -24.80 43.94
CA MET A 29 -6.97 -25.27 42.60
C MET A 29 -7.27 -24.10 41.64
N SER A 30 -6.25 -23.27 41.39
CA SER A 30 -6.23 -22.45 40.23
C SER A 30 -6.19 -23.38 39.02
N SER A 31 -7.37 -23.75 38.53
CA SER A 31 -7.50 -24.29 37.17
C SER A 31 -7.04 -23.18 36.23
N ALA A 32 -5.75 -23.11 36.01
CA ALA A 32 -5.20 -22.39 34.87
C ALA A 32 -5.79 -23.06 33.63
N TRP A 33 -6.83 -22.45 33.11
CA TRP A 33 -7.33 -22.75 31.78
C TRP A 33 -6.17 -22.44 30.84
N ALA A 34 -5.40 -23.47 30.51
CA ALA A 34 -4.39 -23.40 29.47
C ALA A 34 -5.18 -23.15 28.20
N GLN A 35 -5.30 -21.89 27.83
CA GLN A 35 -5.73 -21.52 26.48
C GLN A 35 -4.79 -22.22 25.49
N PRO A 36 -5.28 -22.79 24.42
CA PRO A 36 -4.45 -23.40 23.39
C PRO A 36 -3.70 -22.27 22.68
N ARG A 37 -2.54 -21.89 23.21
CA ARG A 37 -1.72 -20.74 22.78
C ARG A 37 -1.24 -20.84 21.34
N GLY A 38 -1.27 -22.01 20.72
CA GLY A 38 -0.75 -22.19 19.36
C GLY A 38 -1.75 -21.97 18.23
N GLN A 39 -3.05 -22.12 18.49
CA GLN A 39 -4.09 -22.04 17.44
C GLN A 39 -4.36 -20.61 17.02
N ASP A 40 -4.48 -19.70 17.97
CA ASP A 40 -4.77 -18.30 17.74
C ASP A 40 -3.55 -17.52 17.21
N GLU A 41 -2.33 -17.93 17.61
CA GLU A 41 -1.10 -17.24 17.20
C GLU A 41 -0.85 -17.38 15.70
N GLY A 42 -0.89 -18.58 15.13
CA GLY A 42 -0.69 -18.82 13.70
C GLY A 42 -1.72 -18.07 12.85
N MET A 43 -2.98 -18.11 13.25
CA MET A 43 -4.07 -17.39 12.59
C MET A 43 -3.88 -15.87 12.69
N THR A 44 -3.48 -15.36 13.85
CA THR A 44 -3.19 -13.96 14.09
C THR A 44 -2.02 -13.47 13.19
N ILE A 45 -0.95 -14.26 13.09
CA ILE A 45 0.19 -13.97 12.19
C ILE A 45 -0.28 -13.93 10.74
N MET A 46 -1.08 -14.91 10.29
CA MET A 46 -1.60 -14.97 8.91
C MET A 46 -2.51 -13.79 8.57
N ALA A 47 -3.23 -13.23 9.54
CA ALA A 47 -4.09 -12.05 9.37
C ALA A 47 -3.32 -10.72 9.43
N SER A 48 -2.23 -10.67 10.19
CA SER A 48 -1.47 -9.46 10.50
C SER A 48 -0.81 -8.87 9.26
N ARG A 49 -1.09 -7.58 9.00
CA ARG A 49 -0.46 -6.84 7.87
C ARG A 49 1.04 -6.62 8.04
N THR A 50 1.52 -6.65 9.27
CA THR A 50 2.91 -6.40 9.62
C THR A 50 3.73 -7.69 9.80
N ALA A 51 3.06 -8.86 9.76
CA ALA A 51 3.69 -10.17 9.89
C ALA A 51 3.44 -11.04 8.64
N GLY A 52 2.65 -12.10 8.73
CA GLY A 52 2.41 -13.03 7.62
C GLY A 52 1.58 -12.45 6.47
N ASN A 53 0.52 -11.72 6.81
CA ASN A 53 -0.39 -11.09 5.85
C ASN A 53 -0.92 -12.03 4.75
N CYS A 54 -1.05 -13.31 5.05
CA CYS A 54 -1.43 -14.37 4.10
C CYS A 54 -2.79 -14.12 3.45
N VAL A 55 -3.73 -13.56 4.23
CA VAL A 55 -5.10 -13.22 3.76
C VAL A 55 -5.13 -12.17 2.64
N THR A 56 -4.06 -11.42 2.43
CA THR A 56 -4.00 -10.45 1.34
C THR A 56 -3.99 -11.15 -0.02
N CYS A 57 -3.38 -12.34 -0.08
CA CYS A 57 -3.22 -13.10 -1.30
C CYS A 57 -4.11 -14.34 -1.35
N HIS A 58 -4.35 -14.97 -0.20
CA HIS A 58 -5.02 -16.26 -0.11
C HIS A 58 -6.43 -16.13 0.47
N ASP A 59 -7.32 -16.95 -0.07
CA ASP A 59 -8.60 -17.28 0.51
C ASP A 59 -8.42 -18.35 1.59
N ILE A 60 -8.95 -18.08 2.80
CA ILE A 60 -8.89 -18.97 3.97
C ILE A 60 -10.33 -19.26 4.44
N PRO A 61 -10.97 -20.32 3.94
CA PRO A 61 -12.36 -20.63 4.23
C PRO A 61 -12.66 -20.76 5.72
N ALA A 62 -11.75 -21.33 6.50
CA ALA A 62 -11.89 -21.49 7.95
C ALA A 62 -12.19 -20.16 8.72
N TRP A 63 -11.97 -19.01 8.08
CA TRP A 63 -12.30 -17.70 8.66
C TRP A 63 -13.63 -17.14 8.23
N ARG A 64 -14.25 -17.70 7.20
CA ARG A 64 -15.57 -17.25 6.74
C ARG A 64 -16.66 -17.63 7.72
N ASP A 65 -16.49 -18.76 8.41
CA ASP A 65 -17.49 -19.35 9.26
C ASP A 65 -17.45 -18.84 10.73
N GLN A 66 -16.46 -18.00 11.07
CA GLN A 66 -16.36 -17.38 12.38
C GLN A 66 -17.18 -16.09 12.40
N ALA A 67 -18.42 -16.18 12.89
CA ALA A 67 -19.42 -15.10 12.91
C ALA A 67 -19.02 -13.83 13.70
N ASP A 68 -17.93 -13.85 14.46
CA ASP A 68 -17.47 -12.75 15.31
C ASP A 68 -16.17 -12.08 14.83
N THR A 69 -15.79 -12.33 13.61
CA THR A 69 -14.60 -11.69 13.08
C THR A 69 -14.95 -10.32 12.51
N SER A 70 -14.34 -9.30 13.08
CA SER A 70 -14.38 -7.93 12.55
C SER A 70 -14.39 -7.92 11.02
N ARG A 71 -15.18 -7.07 10.39
CA ARG A 71 -15.34 -6.88 8.93
C ARG A 71 -14.03 -6.92 8.12
N ARG A 72 -12.88 -6.80 8.79
CA ARG A 72 -11.54 -6.83 8.16
C ARG A 72 -11.09 -8.24 7.74
N LEU A 73 -11.59 -9.30 8.35
CA LEU A 73 -11.20 -10.68 8.02
C LEU A 73 -12.05 -11.27 6.88
N THR A 74 -13.20 -10.69 6.57
CA THR A 74 -14.07 -11.13 5.47
C THR A 74 -13.51 -10.75 4.08
N LEU A 75 -12.59 -9.79 4.00
CA LEU A 75 -11.97 -9.35 2.76
C LEU A 75 -10.65 -10.09 2.53
N GLN A 76 -10.73 -11.21 1.82
CA GLN A 76 -9.60 -12.06 1.48
C GLN A 76 -9.22 -11.92 0.01
N GLY A 77 -7.94 -12.17 -0.30
CA GLY A 77 -7.41 -12.04 -1.65
C GLY A 77 -7.64 -13.31 -2.50
N THR A 78 -7.57 -13.11 -3.80
CA THR A 78 -7.58 -14.18 -4.81
C THR A 78 -6.31 -14.20 -5.67
N PHE A 79 -5.28 -13.51 -5.20
CA PHE A 79 -3.97 -13.46 -5.88
C PHE A 79 -3.24 -14.80 -5.83
N GLY A 80 -3.30 -15.49 -4.68
CA GLY A 80 -2.84 -16.85 -4.45
C GLY A 80 -3.98 -17.87 -4.44
N PRO A 81 -3.67 -19.18 -4.45
CA PRO A 81 -4.69 -20.22 -4.35
C PRO A 81 -5.38 -20.22 -2.98
N SER A 82 -6.60 -20.78 -2.93
CA SER A 82 -7.28 -21.04 -1.65
C SER A 82 -6.46 -22.00 -0.78
N LEU A 83 -6.43 -21.73 0.53
CA LEU A 83 -5.79 -22.59 1.51
C LEU A 83 -6.71 -23.69 2.04
N GLN A 84 -7.92 -23.85 1.48
CA GLN A 84 -8.80 -24.96 1.81
C GLN A 84 -8.10 -26.30 1.55
N GLY A 85 -8.16 -27.21 2.54
CA GLY A 85 -7.57 -28.56 2.43
C GLY A 85 -6.06 -28.60 2.29
N VAL A 86 -5.34 -27.50 2.56
CA VAL A 86 -3.88 -27.46 2.39
C VAL A 86 -3.16 -28.43 3.33
N GLY A 87 -3.69 -28.65 4.55
CA GLY A 87 -3.15 -29.60 5.52
C GLY A 87 -3.32 -31.07 5.14
N GLN A 88 -4.20 -31.36 4.16
CA GLN A 88 -4.33 -32.73 3.61
C GLN A 88 -3.43 -32.93 2.36
N ARG A 89 -3.11 -31.83 1.63
CA ARG A 89 -2.31 -31.89 0.40
C ARG A 89 -0.82 -31.95 0.66
N TYR A 90 -0.37 -31.42 1.79
CA TYR A 90 1.08 -31.31 2.09
C TYR A 90 1.37 -31.79 3.51
N SER A 91 2.51 -32.46 3.70
CA SER A 91 3.01 -32.78 5.02
C SER A 91 3.40 -31.52 5.81
N ARG A 92 3.55 -31.64 7.13
CA ARG A 92 4.02 -30.54 7.99
C ARG A 92 5.35 -29.94 7.50
N GLU A 93 6.29 -30.80 7.08
CA GLU A 93 7.60 -30.41 6.58
C GLU A 93 7.49 -29.67 5.25
N GLN A 94 6.61 -30.11 4.37
CA GLN A 94 6.34 -29.43 3.09
C GLN A 94 5.68 -28.06 3.34
N LEU A 95 4.70 -27.96 4.23
CA LEU A 95 4.09 -26.69 4.63
C LEU A 95 5.13 -25.74 5.22
N ARG A 96 6.01 -26.27 6.07
CA ARG A 96 7.11 -25.46 6.62
C ARG A 96 8.03 -24.93 5.53
N GLN A 97 8.42 -25.77 4.57
CA GLN A 97 9.26 -25.37 3.44
C GLN A 97 8.57 -24.30 2.58
N TRP A 98 7.26 -24.44 2.31
CA TRP A 98 6.47 -23.43 1.60
C TRP A 98 6.49 -22.08 2.31
N VAL A 99 6.40 -22.05 3.64
CA VAL A 99 6.41 -20.80 4.41
C VAL A 99 7.81 -20.24 4.56
N VAL A 100 8.83 -21.08 4.81
CA VAL A 100 10.23 -20.64 4.96
C VAL A 100 10.73 -20.02 3.65
N ASP A 101 10.67 -20.78 2.57
CA ASP A 101 11.09 -20.36 1.25
C ASP A 101 10.36 -21.13 0.15
N ALA A 102 9.27 -20.59 -0.31
CA ALA A 102 8.47 -21.18 -1.36
C ALA A 102 9.21 -21.39 -2.69
N ARG A 103 10.31 -20.66 -2.92
CA ARG A 103 11.14 -20.76 -4.15
C ARG A 103 11.86 -22.11 -4.25
N VAL A 104 12.14 -22.75 -3.13
CA VAL A 104 12.72 -24.11 -3.09
C VAL A 104 11.71 -25.13 -3.64
N MET A 105 10.44 -24.97 -3.30
CA MET A 105 9.36 -25.84 -3.79
C MET A 105 8.99 -25.52 -5.25
N ARG A 106 9.00 -24.22 -5.60
CA ARG A 106 8.64 -23.74 -6.93
C ARG A 106 9.39 -22.43 -7.25
N PRO A 107 10.47 -22.47 -8.04
CA PRO A 107 11.34 -21.30 -8.29
C PRO A 107 10.61 -20.06 -8.82
N GLN A 108 9.56 -20.25 -9.61
CA GLN A 108 8.78 -19.16 -10.21
C GLN A 108 7.58 -18.71 -9.36
N THR A 109 7.48 -19.19 -8.13
CA THR A 109 6.35 -18.82 -7.25
C THR A 109 6.26 -17.32 -7.02
N LEU A 110 5.01 -16.83 -6.84
CA LEU A 110 4.75 -15.48 -6.36
C LEU A 110 4.64 -15.41 -4.83
N MET A 111 4.62 -16.58 -4.16
CA MET A 111 4.63 -16.62 -2.71
C MET A 111 5.98 -16.15 -2.18
N PRO A 112 6.03 -15.16 -1.29
CA PRO A 112 7.26 -14.64 -0.75
C PRO A 112 7.94 -15.63 0.20
N PRO A 113 9.28 -15.58 0.37
CA PRO A 113 9.98 -16.30 1.42
C PRO A 113 9.83 -15.56 2.75
N TYR A 114 9.18 -16.17 3.72
CA TYR A 114 8.97 -15.55 5.03
C TYR A 114 10.14 -15.80 6.01
N GLY A 115 10.88 -16.91 5.82
CA GLY A 115 11.94 -17.34 6.74
C GLY A 115 13.35 -16.96 6.30
N THR A 116 13.53 -16.29 5.17
CA THR A 116 14.85 -15.90 4.65
C THR A 116 14.80 -14.60 3.87
N VAL A 117 15.94 -13.92 3.81
CA VAL A 117 16.19 -12.76 2.91
C VAL A 117 17.19 -13.10 1.81
N GLN A 118 17.72 -14.33 1.79
CA GLN A 118 18.71 -14.74 0.81
C GLN A 118 18.17 -14.65 -0.62
N GLY A 119 18.92 -14.01 -1.51
CA GLY A 119 18.55 -13.83 -2.91
C GLY A 119 17.42 -12.84 -3.15
N LEU A 120 17.00 -12.04 -2.16
CA LEU A 120 16.06 -10.93 -2.33
C LEU A 120 16.78 -9.68 -2.80
N ASN A 121 16.14 -8.96 -3.72
CA ASN A 121 16.62 -7.67 -4.20
C ASN A 121 16.00 -6.53 -3.39
N ALA A 122 16.83 -5.64 -2.85
CA ALA A 122 16.46 -4.43 -2.11
C ALA A 122 15.34 -4.64 -1.03
N PRO A 123 15.43 -5.65 -0.14
CA PRO A 123 14.47 -5.79 0.94
C PRO A 123 14.56 -4.59 1.90
N ALA A 124 13.42 -4.19 2.47
CA ALA A 124 13.35 -3.04 3.38
C ALA A 124 14.19 -3.24 4.67
N ARG A 125 14.42 -4.49 5.06
CA ARG A 125 15.25 -4.88 6.21
C ARG A 125 16.04 -6.15 5.90
N GLN A 126 17.13 -6.38 6.62
CA GLN A 126 18.01 -7.54 6.42
C GLN A 126 17.65 -8.75 7.30
N GLN A 127 16.42 -8.82 7.76
CA GLN A 127 15.92 -9.90 8.61
C GLN A 127 14.69 -10.55 7.97
N PRO A 128 14.47 -11.86 8.18
CA PRO A 128 13.27 -12.55 7.73
C PRO A 128 11.99 -11.88 8.19
N LEU A 129 10.89 -12.08 7.47
CA LEU A 129 9.57 -11.56 7.84
C LEU A 129 9.02 -12.23 9.09
N LEU A 130 9.27 -13.53 9.24
CA LEU A 130 8.82 -14.34 10.37
C LEU A 130 10.02 -15.03 11.03
N SER A 131 9.98 -15.12 12.37
CA SER A 131 10.90 -15.96 13.13
C SER A 131 10.56 -17.45 12.94
N ALA A 132 11.48 -18.35 13.33
CA ALA A 132 11.23 -19.78 13.29
C ALA A 132 9.98 -20.19 14.09
N ALA A 133 9.79 -19.63 15.29
CA ALA A 133 8.62 -19.89 16.14
C ALA A 133 7.32 -19.42 15.48
N GLN A 134 7.34 -18.24 14.85
CA GLN A 134 6.18 -17.74 14.10
C GLN A 134 5.84 -18.61 12.89
N ILE A 135 6.86 -19.11 12.19
CA ILE A 135 6.68 -20.06 11.08
C ILE A 135 6.04 -21.35 11.60
N ASP A 136 6.54 -21.90 12.71
CA ASP A 136 6.00 -23.11 13.30
C ASP A 136 4.54 -22.95 13.75
N ALA A 137 4.16 -21.79 14.31
CA ALA A 137 2.79 -21.46 14.64
C ALA A 137 1.88 -21.36 13.38
N VAL A 138 2.37 -20.76 12.30
CA VAL A 138 1.63 -20.71 11.02
C VAL A 138 1.47 -22.10 10.42
N VAL A 139 2.51 -22.92 10.42
CA VAL A 139 2.46 -24.31 9.92
C VAL A 139 1.48 -25.14 10.73
N GLU A 140 1.48 -25.00 12.05
CA GLU A 140 0.50 -25.65 12.92
C GLU A 140 -0.94 -25.28 12.58
N ALA A 141 -1.20 -24.00 12.27
CA ALA A 141 -2.52 -23.58 11.79
C ALA A 141 -2.86 -24.19 10.43
N LEU A 142 -1.92 -24.21 9.48
CA LEU A 142 -2.12 -24.73 8.12
C LEU A 142 -2.39 -26.26 8.10
N THR A 143 -1.79 -27.05 9.00
CA THR A 143 -2.05 -28.50 9.08
C THR A 143 -3.51 -28.83 9.42
N ARG A 144 -4.24 -27.90 10.02
CA ARG A 144 -5.65 -28.06 10.39
C ARG A 144 -6.62 -27.68 9.30
N PHE A 145 -6.17 -27.07 8.20
CA PHE A 145 -7.02 -26.72 7.08
C PHE A 145 -7.31 -27.96 6.24
N THR A 146 -8.31 -28.72 6.70
CA THR A 146 -8.83 -29.90 6.01
C THR A 146 -10.00 -29.51 5.14
N THR A 147 -10.33 -30.34 4.12
CA THR A 147 -11.57 -30.17 3.36
C THR A 147 -12.73 -30.59 4.23
N VAL A 148 -13.74 -29.74 4.38
CA VAL A 148 -15.04 -30.18 4.87
C VAL A 148 -15.76 -30.76 3.64
N ASP A 149 -16.08 -32.02 3.68
CA ASP A 149 -16.83 -32.68 2.60
C ASP A 149 -18.14 -31.93 2.32
N GLY A 150 -18.33 -31.48 1.11
CA GLY A 150 -19.64 -31.14 0.57
C GLY A 150 -19.96 -29.68 0.26
N GLN A 151 -19.05 -28.69 0.38
CA GLN A 151 -19.36 -27.34 -0.11
C GLN A 151 -18.23 -26.76 -0.95
N GLY A 152 -18.29 -27.03 -2.25
CA GLY A 152 -17.64 -26.21 -3.26
C GLY A 152 -18.34 -24.85 -3.37
N THR A 153 -18.09 -23.96 -2.42
CA THR A 153 -18.57 -22.58 -2.55
C THR A 153 -17.60 -21.82 -3.43
N THR A 154 -18.04 -21.52 -4.63
CA THR A 154 -17.49 -20.46 -5.47
C THR A 154 -17.30 -19.22 -4.60
N ALA A 155 -16.06 -18.75 -4.52
CA ALA A 155 -15.71 -17.54 -3.77
C ALA A 155 -16.64 -16.41 -4.18
N SER A 156 -17.49 -15.99 -3.27
CA SER A 156 -18.40 -14.88 -3.52
C SER A 156 -17.57 -13.61 -3.62
N ALA A 157 -17.40 -13.11 -4.84
CA ALA A 157 -16.73 -11.86 -5.19
C ALA A 157 -17.50 -10.59 -4.71
N VAL A 158 -18.48 -10.79 -3.82
CA VAL A 158 -19.54 -9.81 -3.53
C VAL A 158 -19.03 -8.54 -2.85
N SER A 159 -17.93 -8.58 -2.10
CA SER A 159 -17.54 -7.41 -1.29
C SER A 159 -16.64 -6.40 -2.01
N ALA A 160 -15.82 -6.85 -2.96
CA ALA A 160 -14.95 -5.94 -3.72
C ALA A 160 -15.73 -5.10 -4.74
N THR A 161 -16.82 -5.64 -5.28
CA THR A 161 -17.67 -4.96 -6.26
C THR A 161 -18.45 -3.81 -5.62
N SER A 162 -18.92 -3.98 -4.39
CA SER A 162 -19.70 -2.96 -3.68
C SER A 162 -18.89 -1.70 -3.29
N ALA A 163 -17.64 -1.90 -2.83
CA ALA A 163 -16.79 -0.75 -2.49
C ALA A 163 -16.33 0.03 -3.73
N THR A 164 -16.10 -0.65 -4.84
CA THR A 164 -15.74 -0.02 -6.11
C THR A 164 -16.91 0.80 -6.67
N SER A 165 -18.13 0.26 -6.63
CA SER A 165 -19.32 0.97 -7.10
C SER A 165 -19.62 2.25 -6.28
N SER A 166 -19.42 2.22 -4.96
CA SER A 166 -19.61 3.40 -4.11
C SER A 166 -18.59 4.51 -4.41
N VAL A 167 -17.33 4.16 -4.70
CA VAL A 167 -16.30 5.14 -5.08
C VAL A 167 -16.56 5.69 -6.48
N GLU A 168 -17.01 4.86 -7.41
CA GLU A 168 -17.41 5.30 -8.75
C GLU A 168 -18.61 6.26 -8.70
N GLN A 169 -19.59 5.99 -7.85
CA GLN A 169 -20.72 6.90 -7.62
C GLN A 169 -20.26 8.25 -7.06
N LEU A 170 -19.34 8.24 -6.07
CA LEU A 170 -18.75 9.47 -5.54
C LEU A 170 -17.92 10.23 -6.58
N GLN A 171 -17.24 9.50 -7.50
CA GLN A 171 -16.51 10.14 -8.61
C GLN A 171 -17.45 10.90 -9.56
N LEU A 172 -18.67 10.42 -9.75
CA LEU A 172 -19.68 11.05 -10.60
C LEU A 172 -20.45 12.18 -9.90
N ALA A 173 -20.53 12.17 -8.58
CA ALA A 173 -21.23 13.16 -7.78
C ALA A 173 -20.36 14.43 -7.66
N GLN A 174 -20.65 15.46 -8.45
CA GLN A 174 -19.84 16.68 -8.51
C GLN A 174 -19.73 17.43 -7.17
N ASP A 175 -20.80 17.44 -6.39
CA ASP A 175 -20.90 18.12 -5.10
C ASP A 175 -20.26 17.33 -3.94
N MET A 176 -20.13 16.02 -4.07
CA MET A 176 -19.55 15.13 -3.05
C MET A 176 -18.14 14.63 -3.39
N ASN A 177 -17.64 14.90 -4.59
CA ASN A 177 -16.33 14.45 -5.04
C ASN A 177 -15.23 15.41 -4.54
N PRO A 178 -14.38 14.99 -3.59
CA PRO A 178 -13.33 15.86 -3.05
C PRO A 178 -12.28 16.30 -4.09
N VAL A 179 -12.19 15.62 -5.22
CA VAL A 179 -11.29 15.98 -6.34
C VAL A 179 -11.63 17.36 -6.88
N VAL A 180 -12.92 17.73 -6.91
CA VAL A 180 -13.39 19.03 -7.42
C VAL A 180 -12.75 20.19 -6.65
N LEU A 181 -12.61 20.06 -5.33
CA LEU A 181 -11.97 21.09 -4.49
C LEU A 181 -10.49 21.29 -4.82
N TRP A 182 -9.79 20.21 -5.21
CA TRP A 182 -8.39 20.30 -5.61
C TRP A 182 -8.23 20.95 -6.99
N VAL A 183 -9.09 20.60 -7.93
CA VAL A 183 -9.14 21.22 -9.27
C VAL A 183 -9.43 22.72 -9.15
N GLU A 184 -10.43 23.10 -8.35
CA GLU A 184 -10.79 24.50 -8.13
C GLU A 184 -9.66 25.30 -7.46
N ARG A 185 -9.02 24.74 -6.44
CA ARG A 185 -7.83 25.35 -5.83
C ARG A 185 -6.70 25.55 -6.84
N GLY A 186 -6.47 24.57 -7.68
CA GLY A 186 -5.48 24.65 -8.78
C GLY A 186 -5.83 25.75 -9.78
N ARG A 187 -7.11 25.87 -10.16
CA ARG A 187 -7.59 26.92 -11.05
C ARG A 187 -7.38 28.31 -10.45
N GLN A 188 -7.72 28.50 -9.17
CA GLN A 188 -7.48 29.78 -8.49
C GLN A 188 -6.01 30.13 -8.40
N THR A 189 -5.16 29.16 -8.08
CA THR A 189 -3.69 29.34 -8.07
C THR A 189 -3.18 29.68 -9.48
N TRP A 190 -3.64 28.98 -10.51
CA TRP A 190 -3.29 29.28 -11.89
C TRP A 190 -3.61 30.72 -12.27
N THR A 191 -4.84 31.15 -12.00
CA THR A 191 -5.31 32.52 -12.33
C THR A 191 -4.48 33.58 -11.62
N ARG A 192 -4.11 33.36 -10.36
CA ARG A 192 -3.36 34.31 -9.56
C ARG A 192 -1.87 34.37 -9.92
N ASP A 193 -1.23 33.21 -10.11
CA ASP A 193 0.24 33.09 -10.06
C ASP A 193 0.85 32.70 -11.41
N CYS A 194 0.07 32.19 -12.38
CA CYS A 194 0.61 31.62 -13.62
C CYS A 194 0.11 32.30 -14.89
N SER A 195 -1.13 32.78 -14.90
CA SER A 195 -1.82 33.28 -16.11
C SER A 195 -1.19 34.54 -16.72
N SER A 196 -0.43 35.29 -15.93
CA SER A 196 0.29 36.48 -16.44
C SER A 196 1.49 36.12 -17.36
N CYS A 197 2.01 34.90 -17.25
CA CYS A 197 3.19 34.44 -18.00
C CYS A 197 2.88 33.28 -18.96
N HIS A 198 1.79 32.55 -18.74
CA HIS A 198 1.46 31.35 -19.49
C HIS A 198 0.05 31.37 -20.05
N ASP A 199 -0.08 31.03 -21.33
CA ASP A 199 -1.37 30.62 -21.88
C ASP A 199 -1.74 29.22 -21.37
N VAL A 200 -2.95 29.08 -20.83
CA VAL A 200 -3.41 27.80 -20.28
C VAL A 200 -3.52 26.73 -21.38
N THR A 201 -3.90 27.13 -22.60
CA THR A 201 -4.05 26.21 -23.74
C THR A 201 -2.76 25.54 -24.11
N ASP A 202 -1.65 26.31 -24.13
CA ASP A 202 -0.30 25.80 -24.44
C ASP A 202 0.20 24.84 -23.37
N VAL A 203 -0.01 25.18 -22.10
CA VAL A 203 0.40 24.32 -20.98
C VAL A 203 -0.43 23.04 -20.94
N VAL A 204 -1.74 23.13 -21.13
CA VAL A 204 -2.65 21.96 -21.19
C VAL A 204 -2.31 21.06 -22.39
N ALA A 205 -1.91 21.61 -23.53
CA ALA A 205 -1.45 20.84 -24.68
C ALA A 205 -0.18 20.01 -24.36
N ALA A 206 0.66 20.50 -23.46
CA ALA A 206 1.89 19.81 -23.05
C ALA A 206 1.68 18.68 -22.02
N VAL A 207 0.55 18.64 -21.29
CA VAL A 207 0.29 17.67 -20.22
C VAL A 207 0.40 16.21 -20.68
N PRO A 208 -0.17 15.78 -21.80
CA PRO A 208 -0.10 14.40 -22.27
C PRO A 208 1.31 13.90 -22.57
N HIS A 209 2.27 14.81 -22.73
CA HIS A 209 3.65 14.50 -23.13
C HIS A 209 4.60 14.28 -21.94
N TYR A 210 4.13 14.45 -20.70
CA TYR A 210 4.94 14.18 -19.50
C TYR A 210 4.88 12.70 -19.11
N PRO A 211 5.99 12.13 -18.59
CA PRO A 211 7.33 12.72 -18.41
C PRO A 211 8.08 12.97 -19.70
N LYS A 212 8.92 14.00 -19.71
CA LYS A 212 9.76 14.33 -20.87
C LYS A 212 11.14 14.84 -20.42
N LEU A 213 12.10 14.90 -21.33
CA LEU A 213 13.40 15.50 -21.05
C LEU A 213 13.31 17.03 -21.00
N ASP A 214 14.02 17.65 -20.06
CA ASP A 214 14.30 19.08 -20.04
C ASP A 214 15.50 19.43 -20.94
N ALA A 215 15.85 20.72 -21.00
CA ALA A 215 16.97 21.19 -21.81
C ALA A 215 18.35 20.67 -21.35
N GLN A 216 18.46 20.15 -20.14
CA GLN A 216 19.65 19.49 -19.59
C GLN A 216 19.57 17.97 -19.71
N HIS A 217 18.61 17.44 -20.45
CA HIS A 217 18.34 16.02 -20.65
C HIS A 217 17.99 15.26 -19.36
N ASN A 218 17.48 15.93 -18.33
CA ASN A 218 16.92 15.28 -17.16
C ASN A 218 15.46 14.90 -17.42
N LEU A 219 15.07 13.70 -16.98
CA LEU A 219 13.69 13.27 -17.06
C LEU A 219 12.85 13.95 -15.97
N VAL A 220 11.82 14.69 -16.38
CA VAL A 220 10.94 15.48 -15.51
C VAL A 220 9.47 15.17 -15.77
N ASN A 221 8.66 15.11 -14.72
CA ASN A 221 7.22 15.06 -14.85
C ASN A 221 6.59 16.45 -14.71
N LEU A 222 5.25 16.51 -14.73
CA LEU A 222 4.53 17.78 -14.66
C LEU A 222 4.74 18.47 -13.29
N GLU A 223 4.72 17.74 -12.20
CA GLU A 223 4.93 18.26 -10.84
C GLU A 223 6.33 18.85 -10.67
N ASP A 224 7.37 18.20 -11.21
CA ASP A 224 8.73 18.74 -11.24
C ASP A 224 8.79 20.06 -12.01
N ARG A 225 8.07 20.15 -13.14
CA ARG A 225 8.02 21.36 -13.94
C ARG A 225 7.32 22.50 -13.21
N ILE A 226 6.18 22.21 -12.56
CA ILE A 226 5.45 23.18 -11.73
C ILE A 226 6.37 23.72 -10.63
N GLN A 227 7.05 22.83 -9.88
CA GLN A 227 7.97 23.23 -8.82
C GLN A 227 9.12 24.11 -9.30
N ARG A 228 9.73 23.76 -10.44
CA ARG A 228 10.81 24.56 -10.99
C ARG A 228 10.35 25.97 -11.39
N CYS A 229 9.11 26.10 -11.85
CA CYS A 229 8.52 27.41 -12.14
C CYS A 229 8.33 28.20 -10.84
N ARG A 230 7.68 27.61 -9.83
CA ARG A 230 7.42 28.24 -8.54
C ARG A 230 8.68 28.72 -7.83
N ARG A 231 9.77 27.93 -7.87
CA ARG A 231 11.06 28.31 -7.27
C ARG A 231 11.68 29.56 -7.86
N ARG A 232 11.26 30.00 -9.05
CA ARG A 232 11.73 31.24 -9.67
C ARG A 232 10.99 32.48 -9.16
N THR A 233 9.77 32.29 -8.70
CA THR A 233 8.87 33.38 -8.27
C THR A 233 8.71 33.45 -6.76
N GLU A 234 8.90 32.35 -6.05
CA GLU A 234 8.73 32.24 -4.60
C GLU A 234 10.09 31.97 -3.94
N THR A 235 10.58 32.89 -3.10
CA THR A 235 11.82 32.72 -2.34
C THR A 235 11.53 32.20 -0.93
N GLY A 236 12.38 31.30 -0.41
CA GLY A 236 12.38 30.87 0.99
C GLY A 236 11.48 29.69 1.36
N SER A 237 10.79 29.08 0.40
CA SER A 237 9.92 27.90 0.66
C SER A 237 10.58 26.60 0.22
N THR A 238 10.46 25.55 1.04
CA THR A 238 10.75 24.19 0.61
C THR A 238 9.57 23.63 -0.16
N PHE A 239 9.73 23.41 -1.45
CA PHE A 239 8.67 22.85 -2.29
C PHE A 239 8.75 21.34 -2.34
N SER A 240 7.61 20.68 -2.18
CA SER A 240 7.45 19.24 -2.35
C SER A 240 6.52 18.93 -3.53
N VAL A 241 6.75 17.84 -4.25
CA VAL A 241 5.79 17.34 -5.26
C VAL A 241 4.43 17.00 -4.63
N GLU A 242 4.40 16.81 -3.31
CA GLU A 242 3.20 16.51 -2.54
C GLU A 242 2.60 17.75 -1.84
N ASP A 243 3.12 18.96 -2.08
CA ASP A 243 2.51 20.16 -1.49
C ASP A 243 1.17 20.49 -2.18
N THR A 244 0.29 21.12 -1.41
CA THR A 244 -1.10 21.40 -1.80
C THR A 244 -1.20 22.26 -3.07
N ILE A 245 -0.26 23.19 -3.28
CA ILE A 245 -0.26 24.09 -4.43
C ILE A 245 0.17 23.31 -5.68
N THR A 246 1.26 22.53 -5.60
CA THR A 246 1.75 21.70 -6.71
C THR A 246 0.70 20.69 -7.14
N LEU A 247 0.10 19.97 -6.18
CA LEU A 247 -0.94 18.97 -6.48
C LEU A 247 -2.24 19.61 -7.00
N GLY A 248 -2.62 20.78 -6.48
CA GLY A 248 -3.78 21.54 -6.99
C GLY A 248 -3.57 21.97 -8.44
N LEU A 249 -2.42 22.56 -8.76
CA LEU A 249 -2.08 22.95 -10.15
C LEU A 249 -2.01 21.72 -11.07
N SER A 250 -1.40 20.63 -10.62
CA SER A 250 -1.37 19.38 -11.39
C SER A 250 -2.77 18.85 -11.64
N ALA A 251 -3.64 18.86 -10.62
CA ALA A 251 -5.04 18.44 -10.75
C ALA A 251 -5.80 19.30 -11.76
N PHE A 252 -5.69 20.62 -11.69
CA PHE A 252 -6.33 21.54 -12.62
C PHE A 252 -5.86 21.30 -14.06
N LEU A 253 -4.55 21.17 -14.29
CA LEU A 253 -3.98 20.97 -15.61
C LEU A 253 -4.36 19.60 -16.21
N HIS A 254 -4.35 18.53 -15.42
CA HIS A 254 -4.81 17.21 -15.87
C HIS A 254 -6.31 17.18 -16.15
N GLU A 255 -7.12 17.87 -15.34
CA GLU A 255 -8.56 18.01 -15.59
C GLU A 255 -8.81 18.75 -16.90
N SER A 256 -8.09 19.85 -17.12
CA SER A 256 -8.17 20.63 -18.36
C SER A 256 -7.65 19.86 -19.60
N ALA A 257 -6.80 18.85 -19.38
CA ALA A 257 -6.31 17.95 -20.42
C ALA A 257 -7.13 16.65 -20.54
N ARG A 258 -8.29 16.56 -19.86
CA ARG A 258 -9.18 15.39 -19.95
C ARG A 258 -9.46 15.04 -21.41
N ASP A 259 -9.59 13.76 -21.68
CA ASP A 259 -9.83 13.17 -23.01
C ASP A 259 -8.71 13.33 -24.06
N ARG A 260 -7.63 14.04 -23.73
CA ARG A 260 -6.44 14.06 -24.60
C ARG A 260 -5.71 12.72 -24.53
N PRO A 261 -5.22 12.18 -25.67
CA PRO A 261 -4.45 10.94 -25.65
C PRO A 261 -3.08 11.13 -25.02
N ILE A 262 -2.63 10.17 -24.23
CA ILE A 262 -1.23 10.12 -23.73
C ILE A 262 -0.29 9.99 -24.93
N GLN A 263 0.74 10.84 -25.00
CA GLN A 263 1.67 10.95 -26.13
C GLN A 263 3.10 11.17 -25.65
N VAL A 264 3.64 10.24 -24.88
CA VAL A 264 5.06 10.28 -24.51
C VAL A 264 5.90 9.78 -25.69
N ALA A 265 6.87 10.57 -26.13
CA ALA A 265 7.68 10.27 -27.30
C ALA A 265 9.13 10.71 -27.10
N ALA A 266 10.05 10.01 -27.78
CA ALA A 266 11.44 10.42 -27.85
C ALA A 266 11.57 11.78 -28.57
N PRO A 267 12.47 12.66 -28.12
CA PRO A 267 12.84 13.87 -28.83
C PRO A 267 13.40 13.56 -30.21
N ARG A 268 13.35 14.54 -31.10
CA ARG A 268 13.93 14.38 -32.46
C ARG A 268 15.45 14.46 -32.49
N GLU A 269 16.04 15.19 -31.55
CA GLU A 269 17.49 15.34 -31.45
C GLU A 269 18.11 14.01 -31.00
N ALA A 270 19.15 13.52 -31.70
CA ALA A 270 19.66 12.16 -31.55
C ALA A 270 20.20 11.84 -30.15
N ALA A 271 20.95 12.77 -29.53
CA ALA A 271 21.48 12.56 -28.18
C ALA A 271 20.36 12.52 -27.13
N ALA A 272 19.37 13.41 -27.25
CA ALA A 272 18.21 13.41 -26.40
C ALA A 272 17.33 12.15 -26.60
N ALA A 273 17.18 11.67 -27.84
CA ALA A 273 16.48 10.45 -28.14
C ALA A 273 17.15 9.23 -27.50
N THR A 274 18.48 9.14 -27.59
CA THR A 274 19.27 8.09 -26.92
C THR A 274 19.08 8.14 -25.40
N ARG A 275 19.13 9.34 -24.81
CA ARG A 275 18.93 9.50 -23.36
C ARG A 275 17.52 9.13 -22.92
N TRP A 276 16.52 9.51 -23.71
CA TRP A 276 15.13 9.15 -23.47
C TRP A 276 14.95 7.64 -23.50
N GLN A 277 15.53 6.94 -24.48
CA GLN A 277 15.48 5.49 -24.59
C GLN A 277 16.12 4.81 -23.37
N GLN A 278 17.28 5.30 -22.91
CA GLN A 278 17.93 4.81 -21.69
C GLN A 278 17.01 4.90 -20.45
N HIS A 279 16.26 6.00 -20.34
CA HIS A 279 15.28 6.14 -19.25
C HIS A 279 14.09 5.20 -19.40
N LEU A 280 13.61 4.97 -20.61
CA LEU A 280 12.53 4.04 -20.89
C LEU A 280 12.94 2.61 -20.54
N ASP A 281 14.11 2.17 -21.02
CA ASP A 281 14.65 0.83 -20.76
C ASP A 281 14.89 0.60 -19.26
N ALA A 282 15.42 1.58 -18.56
CA ALA A 282 15.59 1.51 -17.10
C ALA A 282 14.24 1.42 -16.36
N GLY A 283 13.21 2.11 -16.84
CA GLY A 283 11.85 2.01 -16.33
C GLY A 283 11.24 0.63 -16.55
N GLU A 284 11.41 0.04 -17.73
CA GLU A 284 10.98 -1.33 -18.07
C GLU A 284 11.69 -2.37 -17.22
N GLN A 285 13.01 -2.25 -17.10
CA GLN A 285 13.81 -3.13 -16.26
C GLN A 285 13.32 -3.10 -14.81
N LEU A 286 13.12 -1.90 -14.25
CA LEU A 286 12.66 -1.75 -12.87
C LEU A 286 11.22 -2.27 -12.70
N TYR A 287 10.34 -2.05 -13.67
CA TYR A 287 8.96 -2.56 -13.67
C TYR A 287 8.92 -4.09 -13.64
N SER A 288 9.87 -4.75 -14.30
CA SER A 288 9.96 -6.21 -14.40
C SER A 288 10.80 -6.85 -13.28
N THR A 289 11.59 -6.06 -12.54
CA THR A 289 12.48 -6.56 -11.50
C THR A 289 11.71 -6.90 -10.23
N ARG A 290 11.86 -8.13 -9.74
CA ARG A 290 11.34 -8.56 -8.43
C ARG A 290 12.13 -7.90 -7.31
N MET A 291 11.42 -7.39 -6.28
CA MET A 291 12.04 -6.66 -5.19
C MET A 291 11.33 -6.84 -3.86
N GLY A 292 12.00 -6.40 -2.81
CA GLY A 292 11.47 -6.40 -1.45
C GLY A 292 11.33 -7.79 -0.84
N HIS A 293 10.83 -7.84 0.37
CA HIS A 293 10.55 -9.11 1.05
C HIS A 293 9.45 -9.91 0.34
N MET A 294 8.49 -9.23 -0.27
CA MET A 294 7.43 -9.91 -1.02
C MET A 294 7.94 -10.52 -2.32
N ASN A 295 9.18 -10.17 -2.74
CA ASN A 295 9.82 -10.68 -3.95
C ASN A 295 8.90 -10.55 -5.18
N LEU A 296 8.25 -9.41 -5.33
CA LEU A 296 7.30 -9.11 -6.41
C LEU A 296 7.79 -7.95 -7.27
N SER A 297 7.47 -8.01 -8.56
CA SER A 297 7.64 -6.91 -9.51
C SER A 297 6.30 -6.23 -9.81
N CYS A 298 6.34 -5.03 -10.40
CA CYS A 298 5.13 -4.36 -10.88
C CYS A 298 4.40 -5.21 -11.91
N ARG A 299 5.14 -5.84 -12.84
CA ARG A 299 4.62 -6.72 -13.90
C ARG A 299 3.77 -7.85 -13.35
N GLN A 300 4.25 -8.55 -12.32
CA GLN A 300 3.53 -9.71 -11.77
C GLN A 300 2.15 -9.35 -11.21
N CYS A 301 1.99 -8.13 -10.68
CA CYS A 301 0.68 -7.64 -10.26
C CYS A 301 -0.10 -7.05 -11.45
N HIS A 302 0.51 -6.16 -12.22
CA HIS A 302 -0.18 -5.27 -13.15
C HIS A 302 -0.26 -5.78 -14.59
N ASP A 303 0.38 -6.91 -14.93
CA ASP A 303 0.23 -7.64 -16.18
C ASP A 303 -0.35 -9.04 -15.92
N ASP A 304 0.34 -9.84 -15.07
CA ASP A 304 0.01 -11.26 -14.94
C ASP A 304 -1.23 -11.52 -14.06
N LYS A 305 -1.60 -10.57 -13.16
CA LYS A 305 -2.65 -10.72 -12.14
C LYS A 305 -3.69 -9.59 -12.16
N VAL A 306 -3.85 -8.92 -13.30
CA VAL A 306 -4.91 -7.91 -13.47
C VAL A 306 -6.28 -8.54 -13.17
N GLY A 307 -7.11 -7.81 -12.44
CA GLY A 307 -8.44 -8.27 -12.01
C GLY A 307 -8.47 -9.11 -10.73
N SER A 308 -7.34 -9.68 -10.31
CA SER A 308 -7.26 -10.38 -9.02
C SER A 308 -7.48 -9.43 -7.85
N ALA A 309 -8.01 -9.95 -6.75
CA ALA A 309 -8.21 -9.18 -5.53
C ALA A 309 -7.01 -9.34 -4.58
N MET A 310 -6.54 -8.21 -4.06
CA MET A 310 -5.68 -8.14 -2.87
C MET A 310 -6.50 -7.51 -1.74
N ARG A 311 -7.10 -8.34 -0.89
CA ARG A 311 -8.17 -7.93 0.02
C ARG A 311 -9.31 -7.26 -0.77
N ALA A 312 -9.70 -6.04 -0.39
CA ALA A 312 -10.77 -5.26 -1.04
C ALA A 312 -10.36 -4.57 -2.35
N GLN A 313 -9.10 -4.61 -2.73
CA GLN A 313 -8.61 -3.87 -3.90
C GLN A 313 -8.40 -4.80 -5.09
N ARG A 314 -9.00 -4.48 -6.23
CA ARG A 314 -8.69 -5.13 -7.50
C ARG A 314 -7.42 -4.55 -8.11
N ILE A 315 -6.57 -5.42 -8.60
CA ILE A 315 -5.35 -5.05 -9.34
C ILE A 315 -5.77 -4.56 -10.72
N ASN A 316 -5.31 -3.36 -11.09
CA ASN A 316 -5.48 -2.79 -12.43
C ASN A 316 -4.19 -2.94 -13.26
N SER A 317 -4.24 -2.54 -14.54
CA SER A 317 -3.12 -2.60 -15.48
C SER A 317 -2.00 -1.55 -15.25
N ALA A 318 -2.05 -0.76 -14.19
CA ALA A 318 -1.13 0.34 -13.90
C ALA A 318 -0.98 1.38 -15.03
N HIS A 319 -2.02 1.58 -15.84
CA HIS A 319 -2.05 2.68 -16.80
C HIS A 319 -2.38 3.99 -16.06
N PRO A 320 -1.47 4.98 -16.07
CA PRO A 320 -1.61 6.17 -15.24
C PRO A 320 -2.45 7.26 -15.91
N VAL A 321 -3.69 6.92 -16.25
CA VAL A 321 -4.63 7.81 -16.96
C VAL A 321 -5.31 8.85 -16.06
N GLY A 322 -5.30 8.63 -14.73
CA GLY A 322 -6.09 9.41 -13.76
C GLY A 322 -5.28 9.99 -12.60
N PHE A 323 -4.09 10.51 -12.87
CA PHE A 323 -3.24 11.20 -11.88
C PHE A 323 -3.27 12.72 -12.08
N PRO A 324 -3.02 13.48 -10.97
CA PRO A 324 -2.90 13.05 -9.59
C PRO A 324 -4.17 12.38 -9.08
N VAL A 325 -4.09 11.57 -8.02
CA VAL A 325 -5.21 10.76 -7.55
C VAL A 325 -5.60 11.15 -6.11
N TYR A 326 -6.89 11.40 -5.87
CA TYR A 326 -7.39 11.47 -4.50
C TYR A 326 -7.66 10.07 -3.97
N ARG A 327 -7.06 9.73 -2.84
CA ARG A 327 -7.36 8.45 -2.19
C ARG A 327 -8.06 8.66 -0.85
N ILE A 328 -9.17 7.94 -0.66
CA ILE A 328 -9.94 7.97 0.61
C ILE A 328 -9.03 7.52 1.77
N SER A 329 -8.21 6.50 1.55
CA SER A 329 -7.24 6.02 2.54
C SER A 329 -6.14 7.03 2.91
N TRP A 330 -5.89 8.03 2.06
CA TRP A 330 -4.95 9.12 2.32
C TRP A 330 -5.64 10.40 2.80
N GLN A 331 -6.95 10.47 2.64
CA GLN A 331 -7.75 11.69 2.84
C GLN A 331 -7.16 12.90 2.10
N GLY A 332 -6.59 12.68 0.94
CA GLY A 332 -5.92 13.72 0.17
C GLY A 332 -5.50 13.30 -1.24
N MET A 333 -5.11 14.31 -2.00
CA MET A 333 -4.51 14.15 -3.32
C MET A 333 -3.08 13.63 -3.18
N GLY A 334 -2.63 12.84 -4.14
CA GLY A 334 -1.25 12.37 -4.22
C GLY A 334 -0.78 12.24 -5.65
N SER A 335 0.51 12.49 -5.86
CA SER A 335 1.18 12.33 -7.15
C SER A 335 1.38 10.87 -7.52
N MET A 336 1.84 10.63 -8.74
CA MET A 336 2.32 9.33 -9.20
C MET A 336 3.51 8.86 -8.36
N ASP A 337 4.40 9.77 -7.97
CA ASP A 337 5.52 9.52 -7.04
C ASP A 337 5.05 8.85 -5.75
N ARG A 338 4.10 9.47 -5.07
CA ARG A 338 3.53 8.93 -3.83
C ARG A 338 2.94 7.54 -4.04
N ARG A 339 2.26 7.32 -5.17
CA ARG A 339 1.64 6.03 -5.47
C ARG A 339 2.68 4.95 -5.73
N ILE A 340 3.72 5.24 -6.53
CA ILE A 340 4.81 4.29 -6.80
C ILE A 340 5.53 3.94 -5.49
N ARG A 341 5.90 4.94 -4.68
CA ARG A 341 6.55 4.74 -3.37
C ARG A 341 5.70 3.90 -2.42
N ALA A 342 4.37 4.08 -2.44
CA ALA A 342 3.47 3.22 -1.68
C ALA A 342 3.49 1.77 -2.17
N CYS A 343 3.71 1.50 -3.47
CA CYS A 343 3.90 0.14 -3.98
C CYS A 343 5.22 -0.47 -3.49
N PHE A 344 6.34 0.28 -3.51
CA PHE A 344 7.62 -0.17 -2.93
C PHE A 344 7.45 -0.56 -1.45
N SER A 345 6.77 0.30 -0.67
CA SER A 345 6.43 -0.02 0.72
C SER A 345 5.54 -1.26 0.84
N GLY A 346 4.57 -1.41 -0.05
CA GLY A 346 3.63 -2.55 -0.06
C GLY A 346 4.32 -3.89 -0.33
N VAL A 347 5.34 -3.92 -1.18
CA VAL A 347 6.16 -5.12 -1.42
C VAL A 347 7.33 -5.23 -0.43
N GLN A 348 7.37 -4.34 0.56
CA GLN A 348 8.42 -4.27 1.59
C GLN A 348 9.83 -4.17 0.99
N ALA A 349 9.98 -3.33 -0.01
CA ALA A 349 11.26 -2.95 -0.61
C ALA A 349 11.79 -1.64 -0.01
N GLN A 350 13.07 -1.38 -0.24
CA GLN A 350 13.66 -0.06 0.02
C GLN A 350 12.93 0.99 -0.81
N VAL A 351 12.31 1.96 -0.12
CA VAL A 351 11.50 2.99 -0.79
C VAL A 351 12.42 4.09 -1.33
N PRO A 352 12.39 4.38 -2.64
CA PRO A 352 13.17 5.49 -3.20
C PRO A 352 12.81 6.83 -2.53
N ALA A 353 13.77 7.75 -2.47
CA ALA A 353 13.51 9.12 -2.02
C ALA A 353 12.46 9.81 -2.92
N PRO A 354 11.73 10.82 -2.43
CA PRO A 354 10.89 11.64 -3.32
C PRO A 354 11.75 12.22 -4.46
N GLN A 355 11.19 12.26 -5.67
CA GLN A 355 11.84 12.76 -6.88
C GLN A 355 13.07 11.95 -7.36
N ASP A 356 13.30 10.76 -6.82
CA ASP A 356 14.32 9.84 -7.34
C ASP A 356 14.06 9.55 -8.83
N VAL A 357 15.13 9.55 -9.63
CA VAL A 357 15.03 9.33 -11.09
C VAL A 357 14.32 8.01 -11.44
N ARG A 358 14.46 6.98 -10.61
CA ARG A 358 13.77 5.69 -10.79
C ARG A 358 12.24 5.83 -10.80
N LEU A 359 11.69 6.77 -10.03
CA LEU A 359 10.25 7.04 -10.01
C LEU A 359 9.79 7.66 -11.34
N ARG A 360 10.62 8.57 -11.93
CA ARG A 360 10.36 9.16 -13.24
C ARG A 360 10.49 8.14 -14.37
N GLN A 361 11.47 7.23 -14.28
CA GLN A 361 11.67 6.14 -15.24
C GLN A 361 10.48 5.19 -15.24
N LEU A 362 9.99 4.79 -14.07
CA LEU A 362 8.76 4.00 -13.95
C LEU A 362 7.54 4.73 -14.49
N GLU A 363 7.39 6.02 -14.18
CA GLU A 363 6.28 6.83 -14.69
C GLU A 363 6.34 6.91 -16.23
N LEU A 364 7.52 7.16 -16.80
CA LEU A 364 7.72 7.18 -18.26
C LEU A 364 7.31 5.85 -18.89
N PHE A 365 7.80 4.72 -18.36
CA PHE A 365 7.49 3.40 -18.90
C PHE A 365 5.98 3.09 -18.80
N MET A 366 5.35 3.40 -17.67
CA MET A 366 3.90 3.18 -17.50
C MET A 366 3.05 4.10 -18.41
N LYS A 367 3.46 5.34 -18.64
CA LYS A 367 2.82 6.25 -19.63
C LYS A 367 3.05 5.76 -21.07
N TYR A 368 4.23 5.24 -21.37
CA TYR A 368 4.53 4.63 -22.66
C TYR A 368 3.63 3.41 -22.94
N ARG A 369 3.44 2.53 -21.95
CA ARG A 369 2.48 1.42 -22.05
C ARG A 369 1.03 1.87 -22.24
N ALA A 370 0.69 3.05 -21.73
CA ALA A 370 -0.63 3.66 -21.85
C ALA A 370 -0.78 4.57 -23.07
N GLN A 371 0.20 4.54 -24.01
CA GLN A 371 0.20 5.37 -25.21
C GLN A 371 -1.15 5.32 -25.95
N GLY A 372 -1.67 6.48 -26.32
CA GLY A 372 -2.97 6.61 -26.99
C GLY A 372 -4.21 6.51 -26.10
N GLN A 373 -4.09 6.05 -24.85
CA GLN A 373 -5.21 6.07 -23.92
C GLN A 373 -5.54 7.51 -23.50
N ARG A 374 -6.82 7.78 -23.27
CA ARG A 374 -7.28 9.12 -22.92
C ARG A 374 -7.03 9.42 -21.44
N LEU A 375 -6.51 10.61 -21.16
CA LEU A 375 -6.45 11.13 -19.79
C LEU A 375 -7.86 11.25 -19.22
N GLN A 376 -8.04 10.76 -18.00
CA GLN A 376 -9.32 10.78 -17.29
C GLN A 376 -9.41 11.93 -16.27
N GLY A 377 -8.41 12.85 -16.27
CA GLY A 377 -8.26 13.85 -15.24
C GLY A 377 -7.92 13.21 -13.89
N PRO A 378 -7.93 13.96 -12.79
CA PRO A 378 -7.74 13.41 -11.45
C PRO A 378 -8.88 12.47 -11.07
N LEU A 379 -8.56 11.32 -10.50
CA LEU A 379 -9.56 10.33 -10.09
C LEU A 379 -9.65 10.20 -8.57
N LEU A 380 -10.86 9.81 -8.11
CA LEU A 380 -11.10 9.35 -6.75
C LEU A 380 -10.86 7.83 -6.67
N LYS A 381 -10.11 7.38 -5.67
CA LYS A 381 -9.81 5.94 -5.42
C LYS A 381 -9.97 5.59 -3.93
N PRO A 382 -10.27 4.32 -3.60
CA PRO A 382 -10.34 3.84 -2.23
C PRO A 382 -9.07 4.05 -1.40
#